data_4baec4d4d24aa4f808d4f1632637bbce
#
_entry.id   4baec4d4d24aa4f808d4f1632637bbce
#
_cell.length_a   1.000
_cell.length_b   1.000
_cell.length_c   1.000
_cell.angle_alpha   90.00
_cell.angle_beta   90.00
_cell.angle_gamma   90.00
#
_symmetry.space_group_name_H-M   'P 1'
#
loop_
_entity.id
_entity.type
_entity.pdbx_description
1 polymer ?
#
loop_
_entity_poly.entity_id
_entity_poly.type
_entity_poly.pdbx_seq_one_letter_code
_entity_poly.pdbx_strand_id
1 'polypeptide(L)'
;MDMPPFETVLYEVTDRVATITLNRPDRHNALSVALVDEIVAAVAQADRDPEVRIVILAGAGGKAFSSGYDIKESAEKPKRTVADWRVRMQKDIQFTYSVWDCSKPVIARIDGFCLAGALELAMCCDMRYCSDVSTFAALEARFSNGIATLIMPWLIGQRSRALIYSGDTITADEAFRLGLVDKVFPKAALQVEVTRIAKRMSRVSLECLQMNKKALNNSFETMGLRQAIAYGAEVCALMDSIGSPEASQFDSIRREKGMAAALKWRAEQFAPYE
;
A
#
# COMPACT_ATOMS: atom_id res chain seq x y z
N MET A 1 -13.53 25.77 -4.93
CA MET A 1 -12.31 25.85 -5.75
C MET A 1 -12.16 24.47 -6.39
N ASP A 2 -12.25 24.44 -7.72
CA ASP A 2 -11.99 23.20 -8.45
C ASP A 2 -10.51 22.85 -8.25
N MET A 3 -10.25 21.64 -7.76
CA MET A 3 -8.88 21.16 -7.69
C MET A 3 -8.35 20.95 -9.12
N PRO A 4 -7.05 21.20 -9.37
CA PRO A 4 -6.47 20.89 -10.67
C PRO A 4 -6.68 19.39 -10.96
N PRO A 5 -6.82 19.02 -12.24
CA PRO A 5 -6.96 17.62 -12.62
C PRO A 5 -5.74 16.82 -12.14
N PHE A 6 -5.97 15.61 -11.63
CA PHE A 6 -4.89 14.69 -11.27
C PHE A 6 -4.11 14.26 -12.51
N GLU A 7 -2.79 14.13 -12.37
CA GLU A 7 -1.90 13.70 -13.46
C GLU A 7 -1.61 12.19 -13.42
N THR A 8 -1.49 11.66 -12.22
CA THR A 8 -1.08 10.27 -11.97
C THR A 8 -2.19 9.41 -11.36
N VAL A 9 -3.37 9.99 -11.12
CA VAL A 9 -4.56 9.34 -10.62
C VAL A 9 -5.73 9.58 -11.57
N LEU A 10 -6.53 8.55 -11.84
CA LEU A 10 -7.85 8.72 -12.45
C LEU A 10 -8.90 8.68 -11.34
N TYR A 11 -9.81 9.66 -11.33
CA TYR A 11 -10.88 9.78 -10.36
C TYR A 11 -12.24 9.77 -11.06
N GLU A 12 -13.10 8.85 -10.69
CA GLU A 12 -14.41 8.69 -11.29
C GLU A 12 -15.45 8.36 -10.23
N VAL A 13 -16.64 8.94 -10.31
CA VAL A 13 -17.77 8.65 -9.41
C VAL A 13 -18.93 8.10 -10.22
N THR A 14 -19.41 6.91 -9.86
CA THR A 14 -20.57 6.27 -10.49
C THR A 14 -21.39 5.53 -9.42
N ASP A 15 -22.69 5.75 -9.37
CA ASP A 15 -23.61 5.04 -8.46
C ASP A 15 -23.17 5.12 -6.98
N ARG A 16 -22.72 6.28 -6.52
CA ARG A 16 -22.23 6.54 -5.16
C ARG A 16 -20.93 5.82 -4.81
N VAL A 17 -20.21 5.36 -5.81
CA VAL A 17 -18.89 4.73 -5.67
C VAL A 17 -17.85 5.60 -6.34
N ALA A 18 -16.88 6.10 -5.58
CA ALA A 18 -15.69 6.73 -6.13
C ALA A 18 -14.65 5.65 -6.46
N THR A 19 -14.14 5.67 -7.67
CA THR A 19 -13.00 4.84 -8.08
C THR A 19 -11.78 5.72 -8.26
N ILE A 20 -10.75 5.44 -7.48
CA ILE A 20 -9.43 6.10 -7.51
C ILE A 20 -8.47 5.09 -8.13
N THR A 21 -7.97 5.38 -9.33
CA THR A 21 -7.09 4.46 -10.05
C THR A 21 -5.69 5.04 -10.14
N LEU A 22 -4.69 4.36 -9.56
CA LEU A 22 -3.28 4.66 -9.70
C LEU A 22 -2.91 4.51 -11.18
N ASN A 23 -2.42 5.56 -11.83
CA ASN A 23 -2.27 5.63 -13.29
C ASN A 23 -0.83 5.93 -13.73
N ARG A 24 0.09 5.05 -13.34
CA ARG A 24 1.47 4.99 -13.84
C ARG A 24 1.80 3.56 -14.33
N PRO A 25 1.02 2.98 -15.27
CA PRO A 25 1.14 1.57 -15.64
C PRO A 25 2.52 1.20 -16.18
N ASP A 26 3.19 2.13 -16.89
CA ASP A 26 4.56 1.94 -17.41
C ASP A 26 5.63 1.79 -16.32
N ARG A 27 5.29 2.14 -15.09
CA ARG A 27 6.11 2.03 -13.89
C ARG A 27 5.51 1.06 -12.87
N HIS A 28 4.62 0.14 -13.29
CA HIS A 28 3.90 -0.74 -12.37
C HIS A 28 3.22 0.02 -11.23
N ASN A 29 2.70 1.22 -11.50
CA ASN A 29 2.08 2.12 -10.54
C ASN A 29 2.97 2.41 -9.31
N ALA A 30 4.30 2.51 -9.50
CA ALA A 30 5.23 2.84 -8.43
C ALA A 30 4.87 4.18 -7.79
N LEU A 31 4.88 4.23 -6.45
CA LEU A 31 4.48 5.34 -5.60
C LEU A 31 5.55 6.45 -5.64
N SER A 32 5.45 7.34 -6.64
CA SER A 32 6.19 8.60 -6.67
C SER A 32 5.58 9.59 -5.67
N VAL A 33 6.30 10.66 -5.35
CA VAL A 33 5.77 11.73 -4.48
C VAL A 33 4.46 12.28 -5.04
N ALA A 34 4.41 12.57 -6.35
CA ALA A 34 3.20 13.07 -6.98
C ALA A 34 2.02 12.10 -6.85
N LEU A 35 2.23 10.79 -7.13
CA LEU A 35 1.18 9.80 -7.00
C LEU A 35 0.67 9.66 -5.54
N VAL A 36 1.58 9.69 -4.57
CA VAL A 36 1.23 9.65 -3.14
C VAL A 36 0.37 10.86 -2.76
N ASP A 37 0.79 12.06 -3.13
CA ASP A 37 0.07 13.30 -2.82
C ASP A 37 -1.32 13.31 -3.49
N GLU A 38 -1.40 12.84 -4.74
CA GLU A 38 -2.67 12.76 -5.47
C GLU A 38 -3.63 11.70 -4.92
N ILE A 39 -3.13 10.54 -4.46
CA ILE A 39 -3.98 9.54 -3.79
C ILE A 39 -4.58 10.15 -2.51
N VAL A 40 -3.77 10.81 -1.68
CA VAL A 40 -4.25 11.48 -0.46
C VAL A 40 -5.33 12.52 -0.79
N ALA A 41 -5.08 13.35 -1.81
CA ALA A 41 -6.02 14.36 -2.26
C ALA A 41 -7.33 13.74 -2.81
N ALA A 42 -7.24 12.68 -3.61
CA ALA A 42 -8.39 11.99 -4.18
C ALA A 42 -9.25 11.29 -3.10
N VAL A 43 -8.61 10.66 -2.11
CA VAL A 43 -9.32 10.08 -0.96
C VAL A 43 -10.02 11.16 -0.15
N ALA A 44 -9.35 12.29 0.12
CA ALA A 44 -9.96 13.41 0.81
C ALA A 44 -11.09 14.07 0.01
N GLN A 45 -11.00 14.08 -1.33
CA GLN A 45 -12.10 14.53 -2.20
C GLN A 45 -13.30 13.59 -2.07
N ALA A 46 -13.09 12.28 -2.20
CA ALA A 46 -14.14 11.27 -2.06
C ALA A 46 -14.79 11.30 -0.66
N ASP A 47 -14.00 11.57 0.37
CA ASP A 47 -14.50 11.65 1.75
C ASP A 47 -15.44 12.84 1.97
N ARG A 48 -15.15 13.99 1.37
CA ARG A 48 -15.98 15.21 1.48
C ARG A 48 -17.20 15.20 0.55
N ASP A 49 -17.21 14.39 -0.50
CA ASP A 49 -18.31 14.35 -1.48
C ASP A 49 -19.55 13.65 -0.89
N PRO A 50 -20.69 14.35 -0.66
CA PRO A 50 -21.89 13.76 -0.09
C PRO A 50 -22.52 12.67 -0.98
N GLU A 51 -22.26 12.68 -2.29
CA GLU A 51 -22.75 11.68 -3.23
C GLU A 51 -21.97 10.37 -3.18
N VAL A 52 -20.76 10.37 -2.62
CA VAL A 52 -19.92 9.17 -2.48
C VAL A 52 -20.24 8.45 -1.17
N ARG A 53 -20.38 7.13 -1.23
CA ARG A 53 -20.58 6.26 -0.05
C ARG A 53 -19.50 5.20 0.11
N ILE A 54 -18.89 4.77 -1.00
CA ILE A 54 -17.83 3.75 -1.02
C ILE A 54 -16.69 4.27 -1.89
N VAL A 55 -15.48 3.96 -1.50
CA VAL A 55 -14.27 4.25 -2.28
C VAL A 55 -13.65 2.94 -2.75
N ILE A 56 -13.27 2.84 -4.03
CA ILE A 56 -12.44 1.77 -4.58
C ILE A 56 -11.08 2.36 -4.93
N LEU A 57 -10.02 1.75 -4.43
CA LEU A 57 -8.65 2.04 -4.82
C LEU A 57 -8.15 0.91 -5.73
N ALA A 58 -7.62 1.24 -6.93
CA ALA A 58 -7.22 0.28 -7.94
C ALA A 58 -5.94 0.70 -8.68
N GLY A 59 -5.28 -0.22 -9.37
CA GLY A 59 -4.16 0.07 -10.27
C GLY A 59 -4.56 -0.04 -11.74
N ALA A 60 -4.05 0.85 -12.58
CA ALA A 60 -4.19 0.81 -14.03
C ALA A 60 -3.24 -0.23 -14.67
N GLY A 61 -3.56 -0.67 -15.89
CA GLY A 61 -2.67 -1.47 -16.74
C GLY A 61 -2.70 -2.98 -16.51
N GLY A 62 -3.41 -3.48 -15.48
CA GLY A 62 -3.66 -4.91 -15.26
C GLY A 62 -2.42 -5.77 -14.97
N LYS A 63 -1.28 -5.15 -14.62
CA LYS A 63 -0.03 -5.84 -14.23
C LYS A 63 0.30 -5.68 -12.76
N ALA A 64 -0.08 -4.55 -12.17
CA ALA A 64 0.19 -4.23 -10.78
C ALA A 64 -0.91 -3.32 -10.21
N PHE A 65 -1.30 -3.61 -9.00
CA PHE A 65 -1.93 -2.58 -8.16
C PHE A 65 -0.90 -1.48 -7.91
N SER A 66 0.23 -1.82 -7.33
CA SER A 66 1.45 -1.00 -7.28
C SER A 66 2.66 -1.85 -6.84
N SER A 67 3.84 -1.48 -7.31
CA SER A 67 5.12 -2.12 -6.93
C SER A 67 5.78 -1.49 -5.70
N GLY A 68 5.08 -0.64 -4.96
CA GLY A 68 5.62 0.10 -3.82
C GLY A 68 6.30 1.41 -4.20
N TYR A 69 7.06 2.00 -3.28
CA TYR A 69 7.69 3.30 -3.49
C TYR A 69 8.67 3.32 -4.69
N ASP A 70 8.68 4.44 -5.42
CA ASP A 70 9.54 4.61 -6.60
C ASP A 70 11.02 4.69 -6.18
N ILE A 71 11.73 3.57 -6.32
CA ILE A 71 13.13 3.42 -5.92
C ILE A 71 14.03 4.39 -6.70
N LYS A 72 13.70 4.69 -7.96
CA LYS A 72 14.51 5.62 -8.78
C LYS A 72 14.45 7.02 -8.21
N GLU A 73 13.26 7.50 -7.88
CA GLU A 73 13.08 8.82 -7.25
C GLU A 73 13.73 8.90 -5.86
N SER A 74 13.66 7.81 -5.09
CA SER A 74 14.32 7.73 -3.79
C SER A 74 15.84 7.72 -3.87
N ALA A 75 16.40 7.14 -4.93
CA ALA A 75 17.83 6.99 -5.14
C ALA A 75 18.57 8.29 -5.47
N GLU A 76 17.87 9.28 -5.97
CA GLU A 76 18.45 10.60 -6.35
C GLU A 76 18.62 11.54 -5.16
N LYS A 77 18.09 11.17 -4.00
CA LYS A 77 18.12 12.02 -2.79
C LYS A 77 19.43 11.86 -2.01
N PRO A 78 19.93 12.93 -1.34
CA PRO A 78 21.12 12.87 -0.51
C PRO A 78 20.92 11.90 0.68
N LYS A 79 22.05 11.48 1.29
CA LYS A 79 22.02 10.64 2.50
C LYS A 79 21.21 11.34 3.60
N ARG A 80 20.23 10.64 4.16
CA ARG A 80 19.31 11.16 5.16
C ARG A 80 19.87 10.98 6.57
N THR A 81 19.65 11.98 7.41
CA THR A 81 19.83 11.89 8.86
C THR A 81 18.65 11.13 9.51
N VAL A 82 18.77 10.77 10.78
CA VAL A 82 17.64 10.20 11.55
C VAL A 82 16.43 11.14 11.53
N ALA A 83 16.66 12.45 11.64
CA ALA A 83 15.59 13.45 11.59
C ALA A 83 14.86 13.45 10.25
N ASP A 84 15.59 13.34 9.14
CA ASP A 84 15.00 13.24 7.79
C ASP A 84 14.18 11.96 7.62
N TRP A 85 14.67 10.84 8.16
CA TRP A 85 13.96 9.57 8.15
C TRP A 85 12.67 9.62 8.99
N ARG A 86 12.68 10.26 10.18
CA ARG A 86 11.46 10.47 10.98
C ARG A 86 10.40 11.26 10.20
N VAL A 87 10.81 12.35 9.53
CA VAL A 87 9.89 13.12 8.68
C VAL A 87 9.34 12.25 7.54
N ARG A 88 10.19 11.41 6.94
CA ARG A 88 9.76 10.49 5.89
C ARG A 88 8.74 9.47 6.41
N MET A 89 9.03 8.79 7.53
CA MET A 89 8.12 7.82 8.13
C MET A 89 6.76 8.43 8.48
N GLN A 90 6.75 9.66 8.99
CA GLN A 90 5.50 10.37 9.26
C GLN A 90 4.67 10.59 7.99
N LYS A 91 5.31 10.96 6.86
CA LYS A 91 4.62 11.11 5.58
C LYS A 91 4.09 9.78 5.06
N ASP A 92 4.87 8.71 5.16
CA ASP A 92 4.47 7.39 4.71
C ASP A 92 3.27 6.85 5.53
N ILE A 93 3.24 7.09 6.86
CA ILE A 93 2.10 6.78 7.71
C ILE A 93 0.88 7.66 7.37
N GLN A 94 1.05 8.96 7.17
CA GLN A 94 -0.06 9.84 6.77
C GLN A 94 -0.67 9.41 5.44
N PHE A 95 0.16 8.97 4.50
CA PHE A 95 -0.29 8.41 3.23
C PHE A 95 -1.15 7.16 3.43
N THR A 96 -0.64 6.16 4.12
CA THR A 96 -1.37 4.90 4.35
C THR A 96 -2.61 5.13 5.21
N TYR A 97 -2.55 6.01 6.19
CA TYR A 97 -3.69 6.37 7.04
C TYR A 97 -4.74 7.21 6.31
N SER A 98 -4.45 7.80 5.16
CA SER A 98 -5.48 8.51 4.39
C SER A 98 -6.70 7.63 4.09
N VAL A 99 -6.49 6.34 3.81
CA VAL A 99 -7.58 5.38 3.56
C VAL A 99 -8.17 4.82 4.86
N TRP A 100 -7.38 4.65 5.92
CA TRP A 100 -7.85 4.25 7.24
C TRP A 100 -8.76 5.32 7.86
N ASP A 101 -8.34 6.58 7.80
CA ASP A 101 -9.03 7.73 8.40
C ASP A 101 -10.17 8.26 7.53
N CYS A 102 -10.27 7.85 6.26
CA CYS A 102 -11.43 8.15 5.43
C CYS A 102 -12.70 7.68 6.15
N SER A 103 -13.69 8.55 6.27
CA SER A 103 -14.93 8.24 6.99
C SER A 103 -15.78 7.18 6.28
N LYS A 104 -15.52 6.94 4.99
CA LYS A 104 -16.25 6.00 4.13
C LYS A 104 -15.46 4.70 3.96
N PRO A 105 -16.14 3.56 3.78
CA PRO A 105 -15.45 2.30 3.50
C PRO A 105 -14.61 2.38 2.23
N VAL A 106 -13.36 1.91 2.32
CA VAL A 106 -12.38 1.87 1.23
C VAL A 106 -12.08 0.42 0.87
N ILE A 107 -12.19 0.09 -0.40
CA ILE A 107 -11.91 -1.24 -0.96
C ILE A 107 -10.64 -1.18 -1.79
N ALA A 108 -9.64 -1.98 -1.47
CA ALA A 108 -8.51 -2.22 -2.37
C ALA A 108 -8.91 -3.29 -3.40
N ARG A 109 -8.96 -2.93 -4.68
CA ARG A 109 -9.11 -3.84 -5.83
C ARG A 109 -7.74 -4.11 -6.42
N ILE A 110 -7.19 -5.27 -6.11
CA ILE A 110 -5.80 -5.61 -6.37
C ILE A 110 -5.72 -6.54 -7.58
N ASP A 111 -5.08 -6.10 -8.66
CA ASP A 111 -4.77 -6.92 -9.83
C ASP A 111 -3.27 -6.93 -10.10
N GLY A 112 -2.64 -8.11 -10.03
CA GLY A 112 -1.19 -8.29 -10.18
C GLY A 112 -0.41 -7.93 -8.92
N PHE A 113 0.75 -7.27 -9.08
CA PHE A 113 1.68 -6.98 -7.98
C PHE A 113 1.11 -6.00 -6.94
N CYS A 114 1.21 -6.34 -5.66
CA CYS A 114 0.93 -5.47 -4.52
C CYS A 114 2.07 -5.61 -3.51
N LEU A 115 3.08 -4.76 -3.64
CA LEU A 115 4.38 -4.97 -3.00
C LEU A 115 4.77 -3.77 -2.10
N ALA A 116 5.50 -4.07 -1.01
CA ALA A 116 6.11 -3.08 -0.12
C ALA A 116 5.10 -2.01 0.35
N GLY A 117 5.40 -0.72 0.26
CA GLY A 117 4.51 0.37 0.67
C GLY A 117 3.12 0.35 0.01
N ALA A 118 2.95 -0.30 -1.14
CA ALA A 118 1.63 -0.51 -1.74
C ALA A 118 0.81 -1.57 -0.99
N LEU A 119 1.48 -2.58 -0.45
CA LEU A 119 0.86 -3.56 0.44
C LEU A 119 0.47 -2.90 1.77
N GLU A 120 1.30 -2.00 2.32
CA GLU A 120 0.95 -1.21 3.51
C GLU A 120 -0.33 -0.39 3.26
N LEU A 121 -0.43 0.31 2.11
CA LEU A 121 -1.64 1.05 1.72
C LEU A 121 -2.87 0.14 1.60
N ALA A 122 -2.73 -0.99 0.91
CA ALA A 122 -3.83 -1.93 0.72
C ALA A 122 -4.30 -2.52 2.06
N MET A 123 -3.38 -2.81 3.00
CA MET A 123 -3.71 -3.29 4.33
C MET A 123 -4.43 -2.26 5.20
N CYS A 124 -4.25 -0.96 4.94
CA CYS A 124 -4.99 0.10 5.61
C CYS A 124 -6.40 0.34 5.02
N CYS A 125 -6.74 -0.26 3.88
CA CYS A 125 -8.11 -0.28 3.38
C CYS A 125 -9.00 -1.21 4.21
N ASP A 126 -10.31 -0.95 4.24
CA ASP A 126 -11.27 -1.75 5.00
C ASP A 126 -11.41 -3.18 4.45
N MET A 127 -11.34 -3.32 3.12
CA MET A 127 -11.47 -4.61 2.43
C MET A 127 -10.44 -4.71 1.30
N ARG A 128 -9.97 -5.92 1.06
CA ARG A 128 -9.00 -6.27 0.02
C ARG A 128 -9.52 -7.40 -0.84
N TYR A 129 -9.83 -7.10 -2.09
CA TYR A 129 -10.23 -8.10 -3.08
C TYR A 129 -9.17 -8.17 -4.18
N CYS A 130 -8.75 -9.37 -4.54
CA CYS A 130 -7.66 -9.53 -5.49
C CYS A 130 -8.03 -10.48 -6.65
N SER A 131 -7.25 -10.40 -7.73
CA SER A 131 -7.29 -11.39 -8.79
C SER A 131 -6.50 -12.65 -8.40
N ASP A 132 -6.84 -13.77 -9.02
CA ASP A 132 -6.16 -15.07 -8.88
C ASP A 132 -4.69 -15.06 -9.31
N VAL A 133 -4.27 -14.04 -10.07
CA VAL A 133 -2.88 -13.83 -10.50
C VAL A 133 -2.14 -12.80 -9.64
N SER A 134 -2.77 -12.27 -8.60
CA SER A 134 -2.14 -11.28 -7.73
C SER A 134 -1.08 -11.90 -6.84
N THR A 135 -0.05 -11.11 -6.55
CA THR A 135 1.03 -11.50 -5.64
C THR A 135 1.35 -10.39 -4.65
N PHE A 136 1.79 -10.78 -3.46
CA PHE A 136 2.00 -9.89 -2.32
C PHE A 136 3.36 -10.14 -1.70
N ALA A 137 4.08 -9.08 -1.33
CA ALA A 137 5.32 -9.20 -0.58
C ALA A 137 5.63 -7.95 0.23
N ALA A 138 6.13 -8.15 1.46
CA ALA A 138 6.76 -7.11 2.27
C ALA A 138 8.28 -7.13 1.94
N LEU A 139 8.66 -6.50 0.84
CA LEU A 139 10.03 -6.59 0.28
C LEU A 139 11.08 -5.82 1.08
N GLU A 140 10.68 -5.00 2.04
CA GLU A 140 11.56 -4.09 2.78
C GLU A 140 12.76 -4.82 3.40
N ALA A 141 12.52 -5.98 4.02
CA ALA A 141 13.58 -6.78 4.63
C ALA A 141 14.65 -7.21 3.62
N ARG A 142 14.26 -7.53 2.38
CA ARG A 142 15.20 -7.90 1.32
C ARG A 142 16.08 -6.74 0.89
N PHE A 143 15.69 -5.50 1.17
CA PHE A 143 16.46 -4.28 0.89
C PHE A 143 17.08 -3.67 2.15
N SER A 144 17.03 -4.37 3.28
CA SER A 144 17.50 -3.89 4.59
C SER A 144 16.82 -2.59 5.02
N ASN A 145 15.56 -2.42 4.65
CA ASN A 145 14.72 -1.30 5.03
C ASN A 145 13.65 -1.73 6.04
N GLY A 146 13.16 -0.79 6.82
CA GLY A 146 12.02 -0.98 7.71
C GLY A 146 10.67 -0.78 7.01
N ILE A 147 9.62 -1.26 7.67
CA ILE A 147 8.23 -1.08 7.27
C ILE A 147 7.68 0.12 8.03
N ALA A 148 7.26 1.18 7.32
CA ALA A 148 6.76 2.40 7.94
C ALA A 148 5.44 2.19 8.67
N THR A 149 4.49 1.53 8.00
CA THR A 149 3.15 1.27 8.54
C THR A 149 2.98 -0.22 8.85
N LEU A 150 3.54 -0.64 9.97
CA LEU A 150 3.57 -2.05 10.38
C LEU A 150 2.18 -2.54 10.86
N ILE A 151 1.18 -2.53 9.96
CA ILE A 151 -0.20 -2.96 10.25
C ILE A 151 -0.42 -4.48 10.08
N MET A 152 0.42 -5.18 9.32
CA MET A 152 0.24 -6.60 8.99
C MET A 152 0.01 -7.49 10.22
N PRO A 153 0.71 -7.33 11.37
CA PRO A 153 0.45 -8.11 12.58
C PRO A 153 -0.98 -7.96 13.13
N TRP A 154 -1.62 -6.83 12.87
CA TRP A 154 -3.00 -6.56 13.30
C TRP A 154 -4.04 -7.29 12.45
N LEU A 155 -3.68 -7.64 11.21
CA LEU A 155 -4.56 -8.35 10.28
C LEU A 155 -4.39 -9.88 10.40
N ILE A 156 -3.14 -10.37 10.41
CA ILE A 156 -2.86 -11.81 10.33
C ILE A 156 -2.06 -12.35 11.53
N GLY A 157 -1.88 -11.54 12.58
CA GLY A 157 -1.24 -11.94 13.82
C GLY A 157 0.21 -12.43 13.63
N GLN A 158 0.58 -13.50 14.31
CA GLN A 158 1.92 -14.08 14.30
C GLN A 158 2.38 -14.56 12.90
N ARG A 159 1.45 -14.84 11.99
CA ARG A 159 1.77 -15.26 10.61
C ARG A 159 2.50 -14.19 9.81
N SER A 160 2.35 -12.91 10.19
CA SER A 160 3.08 -11.80 9.60
C SER A 160 4.60 -11.92 9.71
N ARG A 161 5.12 -12.59 10.74
CA ARG A 161 6.56 -12.70 11.00
C ARG A 161 7.32 -13.38 9.87
N ALA A 162 6.79 -14.47 9.34
CA ALA A 162 7.41 -15.19 8.22
C ALA A 162 7.55 -14.25 7.00
N LEU A 163 6.47 -13.57 6.61
CA LEU A 163 6.47 -12.68 5.47
C LEU A 163 7.38 -11.46 5.65
N ILE A 164 7.37 -10.87 6.85
CA ILE A 164 8.19 -9.69 7.16
C ILE A 164 9.68 -10.04 7.21
N TYR A 165 10.06 -11.18 7.78
CA TYR A 165 11.47 -11.54 7.94
C TYR A 165 12.10 -12.06 6.64
N SER A 166 11.34 -12.82 5.83
CA SER A 166 11.86 -13.36 4.57
C SER A 166 11.72 -12.38 3.40
N GLY A 167 10.69 -11.53 3.41
CA GLY A 167 10.31 -10.73 2.26
C GLY A 167 9.82 -11.57 1.08
N ASP A 168 9.35 -12.80 1.35
CA ASP A 168 8.89 -13.72 0.31
C ASP A 168 7.64 -13.20 -0.38
N THR A 169 7.53 -13.56 -1.65
CA THR A 169 6.32 -13.30 -2.43
C THR A 169 5.34 -14.44 -2.24
N ILE A 170 4.10 -14.10 -1.87
CA ILE A 170 3.00 -15.06 -1.72
C ILE A 170 1.96 -14.88 -2.82
N THR A 171 1.28 -15.96 -3.16
CA THR A 171 0.18 -16.00 -4.12
C THR A 171 -1.12 -15.43 -3.54
N ALA A 172 -2.11 -15.18 -4.42
CA ALA A 172 -3.45 -14.78 -4.01
C ALA A 172 -4.13 -15.79 -3.08
N ASP A 173 -3.96 -17.09 -3.35
CA ASP A 173 -4.51 -18.16 -2.52
C ASP A 173 -3.87 -18.22 -1.13
N GLU A 174 -2.56 -18.02 -1.05
CA GLU A 174 -1.85 -17.93 0.23
C GLU A 174 -2.29 -16.71 1.03
N ALA A 175 -2.39 -15.56 0.37
CA ALA A 175 -2.87 -14.33 0.98
C ALA A 175 -4.30 -14.49 1.54
N PHE A 176 -5.17 -15.19 0.81
CA PHE A 176 -6.52 -15.51 1.26
C PHE A 176 -6.53 -16.47 2.46
N ARG A 177 -5.74 -17.55 2.41
CA ARG A 177 -5.62 -18.50 3.54
C ARG A 177 -5.05 -17.87 4.81
N LEU A 178 -4.19 -16.87 4.65
CA LEU A 178 -3.65 -16.11 5.79
C LEU A 178 -4.64 -15.09 6.35
N GLY A 179 -5.68 -14.71 5.59
CA GLY A 179 -6.59 -13.62 5.93
C GLY A 179 -6.04 -12.23 5.56
N LEU A 180 -5.01 -12.18 4.73
CA LEU A 180 -4.46 -10.91 4.22
C LEU A 180 -5.37 -10.26 3.18
N VAL A 181 -6.10 -11.06 2.41
CA VAL A 181 -7.16 -10.63 1.51
C VAL A 181 -8.49 -11.31 1.83
N ASP A 182 -9.59 -10.59 1.57
CA ASP A 182 -10.93 -11.03 1.96
C ASP A 182 -11.57 -11.96 0.92
N LYS A 183 -11.16 -11.84 -0.34
CA LYS A 183 -11.65 -12.69 -1.43
C LYS A 183 -10.75 -12.65 -2.67
N VAL A 184 -10.67 -13.78 -3.34
CA VAL A 184 -10.00 -13.94 -4.64
C VAL A 184 -11.05 -14.12 -5.73
N PHE A 185 -10.84 -13.47 -6.86
CA PHE A 185 -11.69 -13.60 -8.06
C PHE A 185 -10.83 -13.96 -9.28
N PRO A 186 -11.38 -14.65 -10.28
CA PRO A 186 -10.72 -14.74 -11.57
C PRO A 186 -10.40 -13.34 -12.09
N LYS A 187 -9.20 -13.14 -12.66
CA LYS A 187 -8.75 -11.83 -13.14
C LYS A 187 -9.80 -11.12 -14.01
N ALA A 188 -10.40 -11.84 -14.95
CA ALA A 188 -11.41 -11.29 -15.85
C ALA A 188 -12.70 -10.84 -15.13
N ALA A 189 -12.99 -11.37 -13.93
CA ALA A 189 -14.18 -11.05 -13.16
C ALA A 189 -13.95 -9.99 -12.08
N LEU A 190 -12.69 -9.76 -11.67
CA LEU A 190 -12.34 -8.92 -10.52
C LEU A 190 -13.03 -7.54 -10.55
N GLN A 191 -12.91 -6.81 -11.66
CA GLN A 191 -13.47 -5.46 -11.75
C GLN A 191 -14.98 -5.45 -11.61
N VAL A 192 -15.67 -6.36 -12.32
CA VAL A 192 -17.13 -6.45 -12.31
C VAL A 192 -17.64 -6.84 -10.92
N GLU A 193 -17.02 -7.84 -10.30
CA GLU A 193 -17.43 -8.35 -8.99
C GLU A 193 -17.18 -7.32 -7.87
N VAL A 194 -16.03 -6.66 -7.84
CA VAL A 194 -15.74 -5.64 -6.84
C VAL A 194 -16.67 -4.44 -7.01
N THR A 195 -16.91 -4.00 -8.24
CA THR A 195 -17.89 -2.92 -8.52
C THR A 195 -19.29 -3.31 -8.06
N ARG A 196 -19.72 -4.55 -8.31
CA ARG A 196 -21.02 -5.06 -7.86
C ARG A 196 -21.15 -5.06 -6.33
N ILE A 197 -20.09 -5.48 -5.63
CA ILE A 197 -20.03 -5.45 -4.15
C ILE A 197 -20.12 -4.00 -3.65
N ALA A 198 -19.32 -3.08 -4.19
CA ALA A 198 -19.32 -1.67 -3.80
C ALA A 198 -20.69 -1.01 -4.04
N LYS A 199 -21.32 -1.24 -5.20
CA LYS A 199 -22.67 -0.74 -5.50
C LYS A 199 -23.73 -1.32 -4.56
N ARG A 200 -23.62 -2.58 -4.15
CA ARG A 200 -24.51 -3.18 -3.14
C ARG A 200 -24.34 -2.49 -1.78
N MET A 201 -23.10 -2.30 -1.36
CA MET A 201 -22.79 -1.63 -0.10
C MET A 201 -23.23 -0.15 -0.10
N SER A 202 -23.15 0.53 -1.25
CA SER A 202 -23.57 1.92 -1.37
C SER A 202 -25.10 2.12 -1.21
N ARG A 203 -25.89 1.04 -1.07
CA ARG A 203 -27.34 1.12 -0.72
C ARG A 203 -27.57 1.29 0.77
N VAL A 204 -26.57 1.01 1.61
CA VAL A 204 -26.61 1.32 3.04
C VAL A 204 -26.52 2.83 3.22
N SER A 205 -27.19 3.40 4.24
CA SER A 205 -27.10 4.84 4.48
C SER A 205 -25.67 5.28 4.80
N LEU A 206 -25.31 6.50 4.42
CA LEU A 206 -23.96 7.02 4.61
C LEU A 206 -23.59 7.04 6.10
N GLU A 207 -24.51 7.51 6.94
CA GLU A 207 -24.32 7.61 8.38
C GLU A 207 -24.04 6.24 9.00
N CYS A 208 -24.78 5.21 8.57
CA CYS A 208 -24.58 3.85 9.05
C CYS A 208 -23.18 3.32 8.67
N LEU A 209 -22.73 3.53 7.42
CA LEU A 209 -21.40 3.14 6.97
C LEU A 209 -20.32 3.86 7.78
N GLN A 210 -20.42 5.16 7.94
CA GLN A 210 -19.47 5.98 8.68
C GLN A 210 -19.38 5.61 10.15
N MET A 211 -20.53 5.44 10.83
CA MET A 211 -20.56 5.10 12.25
C MET A 211 -20.02 3.68 12.50
N ASN A 212 -20.32 2.72 11.62
CA ASN A 212 -19.75 1.38 11.73
C ASN A 212 -18.23 1.40 11.52
N LYS A 213 -17.72 2.09 10.49
CA LYS A 213 -16.27 2.22 10.28
C LYS A 213 -15.61 2.88 11.49
N LYS A 214 -16.17 3.97 12.00
CA LYS A 214 -15.65 4.65 13.19
C LYS A 214 -15.59 3.71 14.40
N ALA A 215 -16.62 2.91 14.64
CA ALA A 215 -16.66 1.96 15.75
C ALA A 215 -15.63 0.84 15.57
N LEU A 216 -15.51 0.29 14.36
CA LEU A 216 -14.52 -0.75 14.02
C LEU A 216 -13.10 -0.24 14.19
N ASN A 217 -12.76 0.93 13.62
CA ASN A 217 -11.43 1.51 13.77
C ASN A 217 -11.11 1.81 15.23
N ASN A 218 -12.08 2.35 16.01
CA ASN A 218 -11.87 2.62 17.42
C ASN A 218 -11.52 1.36 18.22
N SER A 219 -11.99 0.17 17.84
CA SER A 219 -11.60 -1.08 18.50
C SER A 219 -10.10 -1.35 18.37
N PHE A 220 -9.52 -1.13 17.18
CA PHE A 220 -8.08 -1.25 16.94
C PHE A 220 -7.28 -0.13 17.63
N GLU A 221 -7.81 1.09 17.61
CA GLU A 221 -7.16 2.24 18.30
C GLU A 221 -7.06 2.00 19.80
N THR A 222 -8.13 1.48 20.42
CA THR A 222 -8.17 1.14 21.85
C THR A 222 -7.17 0.02 22.19
N MET A 223 -6.93 -0.90 21.27
CA MET A 223 -5.89 -1.93 21.42
C MET A 223 -4.45 -1.39 21.22
N GLY A 224 -4.28 -0.12 20.85
CA GLY A 224 -2.97 0.53 20.73
C GLY A 224 -2.37 0.53 19.32
N LEU A 225 -3.18 0.37 18.26
CA LEU A 225 -2.71 0.31 16.87
C LEU A 225 -1.77 1.49 16.52
N ARG A 226 -2.22 2.75 16.72
CA ARG A 226 -1.41 3.92 16.35
C ARG A 226 -0.12 4.03 17.16
N GLN A 227 -0.14 3.67 18.43
CA GLN A 227 1.05 3.70 19.27
C GLN A 227 2.07 2.65 18.80
N ALA A 228 1.61 1.45 18.45
CA ALA A 228 2.48 0.39 17.94
C ALA A 228 3.09 0.76 16.58
N ILE A 229 2.31 1.35 15.67
CA ILE A 229 2.80 1.81 14.36
C ILE A 229 3.78 2.98 14.56
N ALA A 230 3.50 3.94 15.42
CA ALA A 230 4.42 5.05 15.72
C ALA A 230 5.76 4.55 16.28
N TYR A 231 5.73 3.55 17.17
CA TYR A 231 6.96 2.90 17.66
C TYR A 231 7.71 2.17 16.54
N GLY A 232 7.00 1.41 15.69
CA GLY A 232 7.58 0.72 14.54
C GLY A 232 8.25 1.69 13.57
N ALA A 233 7.64 2.83 13.31
CA ALA A 233 8.19 3.89 12.46
C ALA A 233 9.47 4.51 13.06
N GLU A 234 9.54 4.69 14.38
CA GLU A 234 10.77 5.16 15.02
C GLU A 234 11.91 4.14 14.88
N VAL A 235 11.62 2.84 15.08
CA VAL A 235 12.58 1.75 14.85
C VAL A 235 13.04 1.73 13.40
N CYS A 236 12.11 1.89 12.44
CA CYS A 236 12.39 1.97 11.02
C CYS A 236 13.31 3.16 10.70
N ALA A 237 13.02 4.35 11.22
CA ALA A 237 13.85 5.56 11.01
C ALA A 237 15.27 5.39 11.52
N LEU A 238 15.45 4.76 12.69
CA LEU A 238 16.75 4.43 13.24
C LEU A 238 17.50 3.42 12.35
N MET A 239 16.84 2.32 11.97
CA MET A 239 17.43 1.28 11.14
C MET A 239 17.88 1.81 9.79
N ASP A 240 17.02 2.56 9.09
CA ASP A 240 17.32 3.13 7.77
C ASP A 240 18.41 4.21 7.82
N SER A 241 18.55 4.90 8.96
CA SER A 241 19.62 5.91 9.15
C SER A 241 20.98 5.27 9.43
N ILE A 242 21.01 4.17 10.18
CA ILE A 242 22.24 3.42 10.48
C ILE A 242 22.72 2.72 9.20
N GLY A 243 21.80 2.13 8.44
CA GLY A 243 22.07 1.32 7.27
C GLY A 243 22.67 -0.05 7.63
N SER A 244 23.03 -0.81 6.60
CA SER A 244 23.69 -2.10 6.75
C SER A 244 24.79 -2.27 5.68
N PRO A 245 25.72 -3.24 5.86
CA PRO A 245 26.67 -3.60 4.81
C PRO A 245 26.00 -3.96 3.49
N GLU A 246 24.87 -4.69 3.54
CA GLU A 246 24.11 -5.13 2.36
C GLU A 246 23.45 -3.93 1.65
N ALA A 247 22.87 -2.99 2.40
CA ALA A 247 22.32 -1.76 1.84
C ALA A 247 23.43 -0.91 1.18
N SER A 248 24.58 -0.82 1.82
CA SER A 248 25.76 -0.09 1.31
C SER A 248 26.27 -0.72 0.01
N GLN A 249 26.33 -2.06 -0.06
CA GLN A 249 26.75 -2.77 -1.26
C GLN A 249 25.73 -2.61 -2.41
N PHE A 250 24.42 -2.69 -2.12
CA PHE A 250 23.38 -2.41 -3.09
C PHE A 250 23.54 -1.01 -3.69
N ASP A 251 23.77 -0.01 -2.86
CA ASP A 251 23.99 1.37 -3.28
C ASP A 251 25.25 1.56 -4.11
N SER A 252 26.36 0.87 -3.78
CA SER A 252 27.60 0.89 -4.57
C SER A 252 27.36 0.36 -5.97
N ILE A 253 26.75 -0.83 -6.08
CA ILE A 253 26.43 -1.44 -7.37
C ILE A 253 25.49 -0.55 -8.18
N ARG A 254 24.49 0.05 -7.53
CA ARG A 254 23.56 0.95 -8.17
C ARG A 254 24.25 2.18 -8.76
N ARG A 255 25.19 2.78 -8.04
CA ARG A 255 25.96 3.95 -8.51
C ARG A 255 26.93 3.59 -9.65
N GLU A 256 27.57 2.44 -9.57
CA GLU A 256 28.60 2.01 -10.53
C GLU A 256 27.99 1.39 -11.80
N LYS A 257 26.94 0.57 -11.66
CA LYS A 257 26.41 -0.29 -12.73
C LYS A 257 24.93 -0.07 -13.02
N GLY A 258 24.29 0.83 -12.31
CA GLY A 258 22.87 1.18 -12.47
C GLY A 258 21.91 0.29 -11.68
N MET A 259 20.66 0.73 -11.61
CA MET A 259 19.60 0.10 -10.78
C MET A 259 19.33 -1.34 -11.17
N ALA A 260 19.33 -1.68 -12.47
CA ALA A 260 19.07 -3.05 -12.93
C ALA A 260 20.10 -4.04 -12.42
N ALA A 261 21.38 -3.66 -12.40
CA ALA A 261 22.47 -4.48 -11.87
C ALA A 261 22.34 -4.69 -10.36
N ALA A 262 21.97 -3.64 -9.61
CA ALA A 262 21.77 -3.73 -8.16
C ALA A 262 20.58 -4.65 -7.81
N LEU A 263 19.47 -4.53 -8.51
CA LEU A 263 18.31 -5.41 -8.33
C LEU A 263 18.64 -6.87 -8.66
N LYS A 264 19.37 -7.10 -9.75
CA LYS A 264 19.83 -8.44 -10.11
C LYS A 264 20.74 -9.02 -9.03
N TRP A 265 21.75 -8.26 -8.59
CA TRP A 265 22.63 -8.69 -7.50
C TRP A 265 21.84 -9.04 -6.24
N ARG A 266 20.83 -8.21 -5.89
CA ARG A 266 20.00 -8.46 -4.68
C ARG A 266 19.19 -9.75 -4.82
N ALA A 267 18.57 -10.00 -5.98
CA ALA A 267 17.84 -11.23 -6.24
C ALA A 267 18.75 -12.48 -6.16
N GLU A 268 19.98 -12.41 -6.67
CA GLU A 268 20.96 -13.50 -6.62
C GLU A 268 21.36 -13.91 -5.20
N GLN A 269 21.18 -13.04 -4.19
CA GLN A 269 21.45 -13.39 -2.78
C GLN A 269 20.41 -14.37 -2.22
N PHE A 270 19.20 -14.37 -2.75
CA PHE A 270 18.08 -15.21 -2.29
C PHE A 270 17.87 -16.43 -3.16
N ALA A 271 18.15 -16.34 -4.46
CA ALA A 271 17.90 -17.38 -5.45
C ALA A 271 18.39 -18.81 -5.09
N PRO A 272 19.50 -19.03 -4.35
CA PRO A 272 19.89 -20.39 -3.93
C PRO A 272 18.95 -21.05 -2.94
N TYR A 273 18.02 -20.28 -2.35
CA TYR A 273 17.12 -20.70 -1.26
C TYR A 273 15.64 -20.62 -1.64
N GLU A 274 15.32 -20.26 -2.89
CA GLU A 274 13.95 -20.13 -3.45
C GLU A 274 13.45 -21.36 -4.23
#